data_1b3258d98502d38d5b0fceebf4f1190c
#
_entry.id   1b3258d98502d38d5b0fceebf4f1190c
#
_cell.length_a   1.000
_cell.length_b   1.000
_cell.length_c   1.000
_cell.angle_alpha   90.00
_cell.angle_beta   90.00
_cell.angle_gamma   90.00
#
_symmetry.space_group_name_H-M   'P 1'
#
loop_
_entity.id
_entity.type
_entity.pdbx_description
1 polymer ?
#
loop_
_entity_poly.entity_id
_entity_poly.type
_entity_poly.pdbx_seq_one_letter_code
_entity_poly.pdbx_strand_id
1 'polypeptide(L)'
;MPFITEEIWQRVGPLAGRTGPTIMLERYPQTAEFPADAAAERQVAVLKAVVLGIRQIRGELDVPHSRATPVFVRSERAGDAEAIAALAPTMAKVGNLESVGVVASEAELPPCAIAIIDGRTVLAPFARLVDDVSAEMARLEKRRARAGQDRDRSQAKLGNESFVANAPPAVVAKERERIAEFDRQLEQLSEQLRRLAAVQATGTAA
;
A
#
# COMPACT_ATOMS: atom_id res chain seq x y z
N MET A 1 4.27 -21.53 18.65
CA MET A 1 5.26 -20.70 19.41
C MET A 1 4.95 -20.74 20.93
N PRO A 2 4.95 -21.90 21.56
CA PRO A 2 4.44 -22.04 22.93
C PRO A 2 5.27 -21.28 23.98
N PHE A 3 6.58 -21.15 23.81
CA PHE A 3 7.43 -20.46 24.80
C PHE A 3 7.22 -18.94 24.82
N ILE A 4 7.11 -18.29 23.66
CA ILE A 4 6.88 -16.85 23.59
C ILE A 4 5.50 -16.48 24.14
N THR A 5 4.47 -17.26 23.82
CA THR A 5 3.11 -17.00 24.33
C THR A 5 3.04 -17.17 25.84
N GLU A 6 3.74 -18.14 26.41
CA GLU A 6 3.83 -18.30 27.85
C GLU A 6 4.56 -17.11 28.52
N GLU A 7 5.70 -16.68 27.99
CA GLU A 7 6.43 -15.52 28.51
C GLU A 7 5.57 -14.24 28.47
N ILE A 8 4.82 -14.04 27.37
CA ILE A 8 3.88 -12.90 27.28
C ILE A 8 2.76 -13.07 28.32
N TRP A 9 2.22 -14.27 28.48
CA TRP A 9 1.17 -14.55 29.46
C TRP A 9 1.59 -14.24 30.88
N GLN A 10 2.77 -14.68 31.31
CA GLN A 10 3.29 -14.40 32.65
C GLN A 10 3.43 -12.91 32.96
N ARG A 11 3.65 -12.07 31.94
CA ARG A 11 3.78 -10.62 32.08
C ARG A 11 2.45 -9.87 31.96
N VAL A 12 1.60 -10.28 31.01
CA VAL A 12 0.37 -9.56 30.67
C VAL A 12 -0.85 -10.11 31.41
N GLY A 13 -0.88 -11.41 31.70
CA GLY A 13 -1.98 -12.07 32.39
C GLY A 13 -2.37 -11.38 33.71
N PRO A 14 -1.43 -11.10 34.63
CA PRO A 14 -1.73 -10.39 35.88
C PRO A 14 -2.33 -9.00 35.64
N LEU A 15 -1.89 -8.25 34.62
CA LEU A 15 -2.43 -6.95 34.26
C LEU A 15 -3.87 -7.03 33.75
N ALA A 16 -4.24 -8.17 33.17
CA ALA A 16 -5.59 -8.48 32.71
C ALA A 16 -6.45 -9.19 33.79
N GLY A 17 -5.95 -9.27 35.04
CA GLY A 17 -6.66 -9.93 36.15
C GLY A 17 -6.67 -11.46 36.04
N ARG A 18 -5.77 -12.05 35.23
CA ARG A 18 -5.61 -13.50 35.11
C ARG A 18 -4.51 -13.98 36.05
N THR A 19 -4.80 -15.00 36.84
CA THR A 19 -3.87 -15.50 37.89
C THR A 19 -3.48 -16.98 37.70
N GLY A 20 -3.77 -17.55 36.54
CA GLY A 20 -3.43 -18.93 36.23
C GLY A 20 -1.92 -19.16 36.15
N PRO A 21 -1.40 -20.35 36.52
CA PRO A 21 0.03 -20.65 36.54
C PRO A 21 0.63 -20.71 35.12
N THR A 22 -0.16 -20.99 34.12
CA THR A 22 0.25 -21.08 32.71
C THR A 22 -0.94 -20.86 31.78
N ILE A 23 -0.68 -20.25 30.61
CA ILE A 23 -1.71 -20.07 29.57
C ILE A 23 -2.26 -21.43 29.07
N MET A 24 -1.49 -22.50 29.18
CA MET A 24 -1.90 -23.83 28.70
C MET A 24 -3.06 -24.43 29.51
N LEU A 25 -3.27 -24.00 30.74
CA LEU A 25 -4.37 -24.43 31.59
C LEU A 25 -5.57 -23.48 31.58
N GLU A 26 -5.43 -22.35 30.90
CA GLU A 26 -6.52 -21.40 30.74
C GLU A 26 -7.60 -21.93 29.80
N ARG A 27 -8.84 -21.51 30.06
CA ARG A 27 -9.93 -21.84 29.16
C ARG A 27 -9.74 -21.17 27.81
N TYR A 28 -9.91 -21.97 26.75
CA TYR A 28 -9.86 -21.43 25.39
C TYR A 28 -10.97 -20.38 25.18
N PRO A 29 -10.65 -19.18 24.64
CA PRO A 29 -11.61 -18.13 24.45
C PRO A 29 -12.83 -18.57 23.63
N GLN A 30 -14.03 -18.18 24.07
CA GLN A 30 -15.27 -18.46 23.38
C GLN A 30 -15.76 -17.22 22.63
N THR A 31 -16.31 -17.40 21.44
CA THR A 31 -16.78 -16.29 20.58
C THR A 31 -17.78 -15.37 21.31
N ALA A 32 -18.62 -15.93 22.22
CA ALA A 32 -19.60 -15.15 22.99
C ALA A 32 -18.95 -14.16 23.98
N GLU A 33 -17.69 -14.35 24.34
CA GLU A 33 -16.94 -13.46 25.24
C GLU A 33 -16.40 -12.21 24.53
N PHE A 34 -16.41 -12.23 23.19
CA PHE A 34 -15.89 -11.17 22.34
C PHE A 34 -16.98 -10.69 21.38
N PRO A 35 -17.95 -9.92 21.86
CA PRO A 35 -18.99 -9.39 21.00
C PRO A 35 -18.36 -8.52 19.91
N ALA A 36 -18.85 -8.67 18.68
CA ALA A 36 -18.42 -7.84 17.57
C ALA A 36 -18.78 -6.37 17.81
N ASP A 37 -17.84 -5.47 17.66
CA ASP A 37 -18.06 -4.03 17.67
C ASP A 37 -17.92 -3.50 16.23
N ALA A 38 -19.04 -3.39 15.54
CA ALA A 38 -19.07 -2.93 14.16
C ALA A 38 -18.55 -1.48 13.98
N ALA A 39 -18.57 -0.66 15.03
CA ALA A 39 -18.02 0.69 14.99
C ALA A 39 -16.49 0.64 15.04
N ALA A 40 -15.95 -0.13 15.99
CA ALA A 40 -14.50 -0.35 16.08
C ALA A 40 -13.93 -1.04 14.83
N GLU A 41 -14.64 -2.03 14.28
CA GLU A 41 -14.23 -2.68 13.03
C GLU A 41 -14.14 -1.70 11.86
N ARG A 42 -15.13 -0.81 11.71
CA ARG A 42 -15.10 0.25 10.68
C ARG A 42 -13.92 1.19 10.88
N GLN A 43 -13.67 1.64 12.11
CA GLN A 43 -12.54 2.52 12.43
C GLN A 43 -11.20 1.85 12.08
N VAL A 44 -11.03 0.58 12.47
CA VAL A 44 -9.82 -0.18 12.14
C VAL A 44 -9.69 -0.41 10.62
N ALA A 45 -10.79 -0.60 9.89
CA ALA A 45 -10.76 -0.71 8.43
C ALA A 45 -10.25 0.58 7.78
N VAL A 46 -10.67 1.76 8.27
CA VAL A 46 -10.15 3.06 7.80
C VAL A 46 -8.65 3.19 8.08
N LEU A 47 -8.21 2.88 9.31
CA LEU A 47 -6.80 2.90 9.69
C LEU A 47 -5.96 1.99 8.77
N LYS A 48 -6.43 0.76 8.55
CA LYS A 48 -5.76 -0.19 7.65
C LYS A 48 -5.64 0.35 6.22
N ALA A 49 -6.71 0.95 5.68
CA ALA A 49 -6.71 1.50 4.34
C ALA A 49 -5.66 2.61 4.19
N VAL A 50 -5.59 3.55 5.13
CA VAL A 50 -4.61 4.64 5.12
C VAL A 50 -3.17 4.10 5.20
N VAL A 51 -2.91 3.19 6.14
CA VAL A 51 -1.56 2.62 6.33
C VAL A 51 -1.15 1.77 5.12
N LEU A 52 -2.05 0.98 4.54
CA LEU A 52 -1.76 0.21 3.32
C LEU A 52 -1.53 1.12 2.12
N GLY A 53 -2.34 2.19 1.97
CA GLY A 53 -2.19 3.15 0.88
C GLY A 53 -0.82 3.83 0.89
N ILE A 54 -0.38 4.33 2.04
CA ILE A 54 0.96 4.96 2.11
C ILE A 54 2.09 3.94 1.93
N ARG A 55 1.93 2.70 2.40
CA ARG A 55 2.92 1.64 2.15
C ARG A 55 3.02 1.31 0.67
N GLN A 56 1.89 1.25 -0.03
CA GLN A 56 1.87 1.05 -1.48
C GLN A 56 2.58 2.20 -2.20
N ILE A 57 2.23 3.46 -1.92
CA ILE A 57 2.87 4.64 -2.50
C ILE A 57 4.39 4.62 -2.28
N ARG A 58 4.84 4.35 -1.05
CA ARG A 58 6.27 4.26 -0.74
C ARG A 58 6.97 3.12 -1.47
N GLY A 59 6.32 1.96 -1.58
CA GLY A 59 6.87 0.82 -2.32
C GLY A 59 7.00 1.10 -3.81
N GLU A 60 6.02 1.78 -4.41
CA GLU A 60 6.05 2.15 -5.83
C GLU A 60 7.15 3.16 -6.15
N LEU A 61 7.39 4.13 -5.26
CA LEU A 61 8.39 5.19 -5.41
C LEU A 61 9.73 4.89 -4.70
N ASP A 62 9.88 3.69 -4.11
CA ASP A 62 11.06 3.29 -3.36
C ASP A 62 11.45 4.27 -2.24
N VAL A 63 10.45 4.84 -1.58
CA VAL A 63 10.61 5.78 -0.48
C VAL A 63 10.80 5.03 0.83
N PRO A 64 11.87 5.31 1.62
CA PRO A 64 12.09 4.60 2.86
C PRO A 64 11.00 4.91 3.90
N HIS A 65 10.64 3.92 4.70
CA HIS A 65 9.63 4.06 5.76
C HIS A 65 10.00 5.15 6.80
N SER A 66 11.29 5.43 6.97
CA SER A 66 11.79 6.47 7.89
C SER A 66 11.41 7.89 7.47
N ARG A 67 11.05 8.13 6.21
CA ARG A 67 10.62 9.44 5.73
C ARG A 67 9.17 9.73 6.18
N ALA A 68 9.02 10.62 7.15
CA ALA A 68 7.70 11.11 7.55
C ALA A 68 7.08 11.92 6.41
N THR A 69 5.79 11.68 6.14
CA THR A 69 5.09 12.27 4.98
C THR A 69 3.68 12.67 5.41
N PRO A 70 3.20 13.88 5.06
CA PRO A 70 1.80 14.21 5.23
C PRO A 70 0.94 13.37 4.28
N VAL A 71 -0.21 12.91 4.75
CA VAL A 71 -1.15 12.11 3.99
C VAL A 71 -2.52 12.74 4.03
N PHE A 72 -3.18 12.77 2.90
CA PHE A 72 -4.55 13.20 2.75
C PHE A 72 -5.42 12.04 2.29
N VAL A 73 -6.65 12.02 2.75
CA VAL A 73 -7.60 10.96 2.40
C VAL A 73 -8.87 11.60 1.85
N ARG A 74 -9.27 11.15 0.67
CA ARG A 74 -10.58 11.44 0.11
C ARG A 74 -11.45 10.19 0.22
N SER A 75 -12.59 10.32 0.83
CA SER A 75 -13.59 9.26 0.94
C SER A 75 -14.99 9.87 0.90
N GLU A 76 -15.89 9.21 0.20
CA GLU A 76 -17.32 9.55 0.17
C GLU A 76 -18.13 8.73 1.18
N ARG A 77 -17.47 7.86 1.95
CA ARG A 77 -18.15 7.00 2.93
C ARG A 77 -18.46 7.78 4.20
N ALA A 78 -19.71 7.72 4.61
CA ALA A 78 -20.14 8.33 5.86
C ALA A 78 -19.35 7.76 7.06
N GLY A 79 -18.90 8.66 7.94
CA GLY A 79 -18.17 8.31 9.16
C GLY A 79 -16.66 8.13 8.97
N ASP A 80 -16.14 8.14 7.72
CA ASP A 80 -14.69 8.04 7.49
C ASP A 80 -13.93 9.26 7.98
N ALA A 81 -14.49 10.47 7.81
CA ALA A 81 -13.86 11.70 8.26
C ALA A 81 -13.68 11.73 9.78
N GLU A 82 -14.72 11.35 10.52
CA GLU A 82 -14.70 11.24 11.99
C GLU A 82 -13.72 10.15 12.45
N ALA A 83 -13.70 9.00 11.76
CA ALA A 83 -12.79 7.92 12.10
C ALA A 83 -11.32 8.33 11.84
N ILE A 84 -11.04 9.04 10.74
CA ILE A 84 -9.70 9.56 10.44
C ILE A 84 -9.27 10.57 11.51
N ALA A 85 -10.13 11.51 11.87
CA ALA A 85 -9.83 12.51 12.90
C ALA A 85 -9.53 11.85 14.25
N ALA A 86 -10.35 10.88 14.66
CA ALA A 86 -10.18 10.15 15.93
C ALA A 86 -8.88 9.31 15.96
N LEU A 87 -8.51 8.70 14.84
CA LEU A 87 -7.36 7.79 14.75
C LEU A 87 -6.11 8.42 14.13
N ALA A 88 -6.12 9.71 13.79
CA ALA A 88 -4.99 10.40 13.17
C ALA A 88 -3.66 10.21 13.94
N PRO A 89 -3.61 10.32 15.29
CA PRO A 89 -2.37 10.06 16.03
C PRO A 89 -1.87 8.62 15.90
N THR A 90 -2.79 7.65 15.88
CA THR A 90 -2.47 6.24 15.71
C THR A 90 -1.97 5.96 14.30
N MET A 91 -2.63 6.51 13.27
CA MET A 91 -2.22 6.42 11.87
C MET A 91 -0.84 7.04 11.66
N ALA A 92 -0.61 8.22 12.24
CA ALA A 92 0.68 8.90 12.18
C ALA A 92 1.80 8.04 12.76
N LYS A 93 1.58 7.44 13.92
CA LYS A 93 2.57 6.57 14.57
C LYS A 93 2.82 5.27 13.79
N VAL A 94 1.77 4.56 13.37
CA VAL A 94 1.87 3.27 12.68
C VAL A 94 2.40 3.43 11.25
N GLY A 95 1.98 4.49 10.57
CA GLY A 95 2.38 4.80 9.19
C GLY A 95 3.67 5.61 9.08
N ASN A 96 4.23 6.09 10.20
CA ASN A 96 5.28 7.11 10.23
C ASN A 96 4.90 8.31 9.36
N LEU A 97 3.75 8.94 9.69
CA LEU A 97 3.20 10.07 8.96
C LEU A 97 3.44 11.36 9.74
N GLU A 98 3.67 12.45 9.01
CA GLU A 98 3.77 13.79 9.60
C GLU A 98 2.39 14.28 10.06
N SER A 99 1.38 14.03 9.24
CA SER A 99 -0.02 14.36 9.51
C SER A 99 -0.95 13.50 8.68
N VAL A 100 -2.22 13.41 9.11
CA VAL A 100 -3.30 12.80 8.34
C VAL A 100 -4.46 13.78 8.30
N GLY A 101 -4.92 14.12 7.10
CA GLY A 101 -6.04 15.02 6.88
C GLY A 101 -7.08 14.45 5.93
N VAL A 102 -8.29 15.00 5.96
CA VAL A 102 -9.36 14.68 5.01
C VAL A 102 -9.49 15.83 4.02
N VAL A 103 -9.69 15.52 2.75
CA VAL A 103 -9.91 16.50 1.68
C VAL A 103 -11.16 16.15 0.89
N ALA A 104 -11.86 17.17 0.44
CA ALA A 104 -13.03 17.01 -0.41
C ALA A 104 -12.64 16.77 -1.87
N SER A 105 -11.57 17.43 -2.33
CA SER A 105 -11.10 17.36 -3.71
C SER A 105 -9.58 17.24 -3.79
N GLU A 106 -9.09 16.50 -4.77
CA GLU A 106 -7.65 16.42 -5.10
C GLU A 106 -7.12 17.76 -5.67
N ALA A 107 -8.00 18.59 -6.23
CA ALA A 107 -7.62 19.89 -6.79
C ALA A 107 -7.15 20.91 -5.74
N GLU A 108 -7.44 20.66 -4.46
CA GLU A 108 -6.99 21.48 -3.34
C GLU A 108 -5.54 21.19 -2.93
N LEU A 109 -4.96 20.13 -3.48
CA LEU A 109 -3.64 19.63 -3.10
C LEU A 109 -2.63 19.88 -4.23
N PRO A 110 -1.35 20.01 -3.89
CA PRO A 110 -0.28 19.91 -4.89
C PRO A 110 -0.30 18.51 -5.54
N PRO A 111 0.41 18.30 -6.64
CA PRO A 111 0.49 16.99 -7.27
C PRO A 111 0.88 15.89 -6.27
N CYS A 112 0.06 14.84 -6.18
CA CYS A 112 0.19 13.75 -5.21
C CYS A 112 0.37 12.39 -5.90
N ALA A 113 1.13 11.51 -5.25
CA ALA A 113 1.03 10.08 -5.47
C ALA A 113 -0.28 9.58 -4.86
N ILE A 114 -0.91 8.61 -5.53
CA ILE A 114 -2.25 8.15 -5.19
C ILE A 114 -2.26 6.63 -5.03
N ALA A 115 -2.91 6.17 -3.97
CA ALA A 115 -3.30 4.77 -3.83
C ALA A 115 -4.81 4.69 -3.52
N ILE A 116 -5.48 3.70 -4.08
CA ILE A 116 -6.92 3.48 -3.83
C ILE A 116 -7.04 2.16 -3.06
N ILE A 117 -7.51 2.25 -1.83
CA ILE A 117 -7.71 1.10 -0.94
C ILE A 117 -9.17 1.11 -0.44
N ASP A 118 -9.89 0.05 -0.71
CA ASP A 118 -11.29 -0.09 -0.31
C ASP A 118 -12.17 1.12 -0.70
N GLY A 119 -11.96 1.69 -1.90
CA GLY A 119 -12.70 2.86 -2.38
C GLY A 119 -12.34 4.17 -1.66
N ARG A 120 -11.29 4.20 -0.87
CA ARG A 120 -10.68 5.41 -0.28
C ARG A 120 -9.47 5.80 -1.09
N THR A 121 -9.36 7.07 -1.43
CA THR A 121 -8.19 7.61 -2.12
C THR A 121 -7.21 8.15 -1.09
N VAL A 122 -6.03 7.54 -1.00
CA VAL A 122 -4.92 7.98 -0.14
C VAL A 122 -3.95 8.77 -1.00
N LEU A 123 -3.64 9.99 -0.59
CA LEU A 123 -2.85 10.96 -1.35
C LEU A 123 -1.63 11.39 -0.53
N ALA A 124 -0.46 11.42 -1.15
CA ALA A 124 0.76 11.92 -0.53
C ALA A 124 1.50 12.84 -1.51
N PRO A 125 1.81 14.10 -1.13
CA PRO A 125 2.47 15.06 -2.01
C PRO A 125 3.83 14.56 -2.49
N PHE A 126 4.07 14.57 -3.81
CA PHE A 126 5.34 14.13 -4.40
C PHE A 126 6.54 14.90 -3.86
N ALA A 127 6.39 16.22 -3.64
CA ALA A 127 7.46 17.07 -3.08
C ALA A 127 7.93 16.61 -1.68
N ARG A 128 7.15 15.79 -0.98
CA ARG A 128 7.50 15.23 0.34
C ARG A 128 8.02 13.80 0.25
N LEU A 129 7.81 13.14 -0.88
CA LEU A 129 8.22 11.75 -1.13
C LEU A 129 9.57 11.68 -1.85
N VAL A 130 9.82 12.59 -2.79
CA VAL A 130 10.95 12.54 -3.71
C VAL A 130 11.75 13.83 -3.60
N ASP A 131 13.05 13.75 -3.36
CA ASP A 131 13.93 14.92 -3.26
C ASP A 131 14.30 15.49 -4.63
N ASP A 132 14.45 14.61 -5.62
CA ASP A 132 14.79 14.96 -7.00
C ASP A 132 13.82 14.25 -7.96
N VAL A 133 12.85 15.02 -8.44
CA VAL A 133 11.82 14.54 -9.38
C VAL A 133 12.44 14.09 -10.69
N SER A 134 13.50 14.76 -11.17
CA SER A 134 14.16 14.43 -12.42
C SER A 134 14.92 13.10 -12.35
N ALA A 135 15.62 12.87 -11.24
CA ALA A 135 16.30 11.60 -10.99
C ALA A 135 15.30 10.44 -10.88
N GLU A 136 14.18 10.66 -10.19
CA GLU A 136 13.14 9.65 -10.05
C GLU A 136 12.45 9.35 -11.40
N MET A 137 12.16 10.36 -12.22
CA MET A 137 11.64 10.16 -13.57
C MET A 137 12.59 9.31 -14.40
N ALA A 138 13.89 9.62 -14.40
CA ALA A 138 14.89 8.85 -15.13
C ALA A 138 14.95 7.38 -14.64
N ARG A 139 14.80 7.14 -13.33
CA ARG A 139 14.73 5.81 -12.74
C ARG A 139 13.50 5.03 -13.22
N LEU A 140 12.32 5.66 -13.20
CA LEU A 140 11.08 5.05 -13.67
C LEU A 140 11.09 4.78 -15.16
N GLU A 141 11.67 5.67 -15.98
CA GLU A 141 11.85 5.45 -17.43
C GLU A 141 12.74 4.23 -17.71
N LYS A 142 13.83 4.07 -16.96
CA LYS A 142 14.70 2.89 -17.08
C LYS A 142 13.95 1.61 -16.68
N ARG A 143 13.13 1.63 -15.62
CA ARG A 143 12.28 0.49 -15.23
C ARG A 143 11.25 0.17 -16.31
N ARG A 144 10.58 1.19 -16.87
CA ARG A 144 9.62 1.03 -17.96
C ARG A 144 10.25 0.41 -19.19
N ALA A 145 11.42 0.91 -19.60
CA ALA A 145 12.16 0.36 -20.74
C ALA A 145 12.53 -1.11 -20.53
N ARG A 146 12.97 -1.49 -19.32
CA ARG A 146 13.28 -2.88 -18.98
C ARG A 146 12.03 -3.78 -19.00
N ALA A 147 10.94 -3.35 -18.41
CA ALA A 147 9.68 -4.09 -18.44
C ALA A 147 9.17 -4.29 -19.88
N GLY A 148 9.31 -3.26 -20.73
CA GLY A 148 9.00 -3.34 -22.16
C GLY A 148 9.85 -4.41 -22.88
N GLN A 149 11.16 -4.41 -22.66
CA GLN A 149 12.06 -5.43 -23.22
C GLN A 149 11.71 -6.85 -22.77
N ASP A 150 11.38 -7.03 -21.49
CA ASP A 150 11.03 -8.34 -20.96
C ASP A 150 9.66 -8.82 -21.49
N ARG A 151 8.69 -7.90 -21.66
CA ARG A 151 7.42 -8.18 -22.36
C ARG A 151 7.68 -8.62 -23.81
N ASP A 152 8.46 -7.85 -24.56
CA ASP A 152 8.74 -8.12 -25.97
C ASP A 152 9.47 -9.46 -26.14
N ARG A 153 10.37 -9.83 -25.22
CA ARG A 153 10.98 -11.17 -25.19
C ARG A 153 9.95 -12.28 -24.99
N SER A 154 9.02 -12.11 -24.07
CA SER A 154 7.95 -13.09 -23.85
C SER A 154 7.01 -13.17 -25.06
N GLN A 155 6.71 -12.04 -25.68
CA GLN A 155 5.88 -11.96 -26.89
C GLN A 155 6.56 -12.62 -28.09
N ALA A 156 7.86 -12.41 -28.28
CA ALA A 156 8.65 -13.05 -29.33
C ALA A 156 8.68 -14.59 -29.18
N LYS A 157 8.73 -15.12 -27.94
CA LYS A 157 8.62 -16.57 -27.71
C LYS A 157 7.26 -17.10 -28.15
N LEU A 158 6.16 -16.40 -27.84
CA LEU A 158 4.82 -16.80 -28.24
C LEU A 158 4.54 -16.60 -29.74
N GLY A 159 5.30 -15.70 -30.39
CA GLY A 159 5.27 -15.53 -31.84
C GLY A 159 6.04 -16.62 -32.61
N ASN A 160 6.83 -17.44 -31.91
CA ASN A 160 7.54 -18.56 -32.53
C ASN A 160 6.63 -19.80 -32.57
N GLU A 161 6.10 -20.12 -33.76
CA GLU A 161 5.21 -21.26 -33.97
C GLU A 161 5.84 -22.59 -33.50
N SER A 162 7.13 -22.78 -33.73
CA SER A 162 7.85 -23.99 -33.28
C SER A 162 7.88 -24.09 -31.75
N PHE A 163 8.04 -22.98 -31.04
CA PHE A 163 7.99 -22.96 -29.59
C PHE A 163 6.58 -23.31 -29.09
N VAL A 164 5.55 -22.69 -29.64
CA VAL A 164 4.16 -22.89 -29.24
C VAL A 164 3.70 -24.33 -29.52
N ALA A 165 4.14 -24.93 -30.62
CA ALA A 165 3.78 -26.29 -30.99
C ALA A 165 4.46 -27.38 -30.13
N ASN A 166 5.70 -27.11 -29.65
CA ASN A 166 6.49 -28.12 -28.94
C ASN A 166 6.55 -27.89 -27.41
N ALA A 167 6.18 -26.70 -26.90
CA ALA A 167 6.21 -26.41 -25.48
C ALA A 167 5.01 -27.01 -24.74
N PRO A 168 5.16 -27.47 -23.49
CA PRO A 168 4.04 -27.88 -22.67
C PRO A 168 3.00 -26.75 -22.53
N PRO A 169 1.68 -27.05 -22.57
CA PRO A 169 0.63 -26.03 -22.47
C PRO A 169 0.75 -25.10 -21.26
N ALA A 170 1.22 -25.64 -20.13
CA ALA A 170 1.48 -24.86 -18.91
C ALA A 170 2.56 -23.78 -19.10
N VAL A 171 3.58 -24.03 -19.91
CA VAL A 171 4.65 -23.08 -20.21
C VAL A 171 4.11 -21.95 -21.09
N VAL A 172 3.32 -22.28 -22.10
CA VAL A 172 2.66 -21.30 -22.98
C VAL A 172 1.70 -20.41 -22.17
N ALA A 173 0.90 -21.01 -21.27
CA ALA A 173 0.00 -20.27 -20.41
C ALA A 173 0.77 -19.29 -19.49
N LYS A 174 1.86 -19.75 -18.90
CA LYS A 174 2.72 -18.91 -18.03
C LYS A 174 3.36 -17.74 -18.79
N GLU A 175 3.78 -17.90 -20.03
CA GLU A 175 4.31 -16.77 -20.82
C GLU A 175 3.21 -15.75 -21.17
N ARG A 176 1.95 -16.20 -21.38
CA ARG A 176 0.80 -15.29 -21.55
C ARG A 176 0.48 -14.50 -20.29
N GLU A 177 0.50 -15.15 -19.14
CA GLU A 177 0.32 -14.48 -17.83
C GLU A 177 1.41 -13.44 -17.56
N ARG A 178 2.67 -13.74 -17.93
CA ARG A 178 3.80 -12.81 -17.82
C ARG A 178 3.60 -11.57 -18.69
N ILE A 179 3.11 -11.73 -19.93
CA ILE A 179 2.83 -10.59 -20.80
C ILE A 179 1.76 -9.69 -20.16
N ALA A 180 0.65 -10.28 -19.68
CA ALA A 180 -0.41 -9.53 -19.03
C ALA A 180 0.08 -8.80 -17.75
N GLU A 181 1.02 -9.39 -17.03
CA GLU A 181 1.65 -8.75 -15.86
C GLU A 181 2.55 -7.59 -16.27
N PHE A 182 3.38 -7.75 -17.31
CA PHE A 182 4.20 -6.67 -17.85
C PHE A 182 3.37 -5.52 -18.42
N ASP A 183 2.27 -5.80 -19.10
CA ASP A 183 1.37 -4.76 -19.61
C ASP A 183 0.77 -3.94 -18.47
N ARG A 184 0.31 -4.57 -17.39
CA ARG A 184 -0.15 -3.88 -16.17
C ARG A 184 0.95 -3.03 -15.54
N GLN A 185 2.16 -3.57 -15.45
CA GLN A 185 3.32 -2.86 -14.90
C GLN A 185 3.71 -1.65 -15.77
N LEU A 186 3.67 -1.77 -17.09
CA LEU A 186 3.95 -0.67 -18.02
C LEU A 186 2.91 0.44 -17.92
N GLU A 187 1.64 0.09 -17.75
CA GLU A 187 0.57 1.06 -17.53
C GLU A 187 0.77 1.84 -16.22
N GLN A 188 1.05 1.14 -15.12
CA GLN A 188 1.34 1.75 -13.81
C GLN A 188 2.55 2.70 -13.88
N LEU A 189 3.66 2.27 -14.48
CA LEU A 189 4.87 3.09 -14.62
C LEU A 189 4.62 4.32 -15.50
N SER A 190 3.82 4.18 -16.55
CA SER A 190 3.46 5.29 -17.44
C SER A 190 2.59 6.33 -16.73
N GLU A 191 1.66 5.88 -15.87
CA GLU A 191 0.84 6.76 -15.05
C GLU A 191 1.68 7.51 -14.01
N GLN A 192 2.60 6.83 -13.33
CA GLN A 192 3.52 7.46 -12.39
C GLN A 192 4.39 8.53 -13.05
N LEU A 193 4.95 8.23 -14.22
CA LEU A 193 5.74 9.20 -14.99
C LEU A 193 4.91 10.43 -15.39
N ARG A 194 3.66 10.24 -15.80
CA ARG A 194 2.76 11.34 -16.15
C ARG A 194 2.49 12.26 -14.95
N ARG A 195 2.28 11.68 -13.77
CA ARG A 195 2.07 12.44 -12.52
C ARG A 195 3.33 13.20 -12.10
N LEU A 196 4.51 12.59 -12.18
CA LEU A 196 5.78 13.27 -11.88
C LEU A 196 6.10 14.40 -12.87
N ALA A 197 5.79 14.23 -14.15
CA ALA A 197 5.93 15.29 -15.14
C ALA A 197 5.05 16.51 -14.83
N ALA A 198 3.84 16.28 -14.32
CA ALA A 198 2.98 17.37 -13.86
C ALA A 198 3.58 18.14 -12.66
N VAL A 199 4.23 17.43 -11.74
CA VAL A 199 4.97 18.06 -10.60
C VAL A 199 6.10 18.95 -11.12
N GLN A 200 6.89 18.45 -12.06
CA GLN A 200 8.02 19.18 -12.64
C GLN A 200 7.55 20.47 -13.34
N ALA A 201 6.45 20.38 -14.08
CA ALA A 201 5.86 21.54 -14.76
C ALA A 201 5.37 22.63 -13.79
N THR A 202 4.78 22.23 -12.65
CA THR A 202 4.32 23.18 -11.62
C THR A 202 5.45 23.75 -10.76
N GLY A 203 6.52 22.98 -10.52
CA GLY A 203 7.68 23.43 -9.75
C GLY A 203 8.62 24.39 -10.50
N THR A 204 8.54 24.47 -11.83
CA THR A 204 9.33 25.40 -12.66
C THR A 204 8.64 26.75 -12.80
N ALA A 205 7.38 26.89 -12.37
CA ALA A 205 6.58 28.10 -12.48
C ALA A 205 6.56 28.97 -11.20
N ALA A 206 7.32 28.62 -10.19
CA ALA A 206 7.51 29.35 -8.92
C ALA A 206 8.97 29.80 -8.78
#